data_ff1ce19327046bbff5e4a393a35db625
#
_entry.id   ff1ce19327046bbff5e4a393a35db625
#
_cell.length_a   1.000
_cell.length_b   1.000
_cell.length_c   1.000
_cell.angle_alpha   90.00
_cell.angle_beta   90.00
_cell.angle_gamma   90.00
#
_symmetry.space_group_name_H-M   'P 1'
#
loop_
_entity.id
_entity.type
_entity.pdbx_description
1 polymer ?
#
loop_
_entity_poly.entity_id
_entity_poly.type
_entity_poly.pdbx_seq_one_letter_code
_entity_poly.pdbx_strand_id
1 'polypeptide(L)'
;MKASWQIINHHIALADGSKIYHPSASDIYSFDGDSVKGIKCGHPNEDLPELRFSSIGVQPFIRLDNDPEGNIILSVHATKRDADIEADIIDGVLIDHCVTEDRWYFLTRSTELIQDLLNHAEIKCQGKIDLKQYIRIIEKGLSAPTNLIENHIDNSALHKPIVRETEIPFGLKADLFPYQKDGFQWIKTMLDFNQGCILGDEMGLGKTMQVITELLYLKSQNHVPALVVAPISLLVNWQRECAKFAPGLKALVHHGSNRASNYKDFEGFDVVITSYTTVVSDIYMLNMINWQLVVLDEAQNIKNPYSARTKSCKDLRRQRSLAVSGTPFENHVSDIWSLIDFIQPNILGSLQSFETSVSDDVDGGKRIEPILSSLMVRRLVANVAQDLPEKVVTTQPLQMSEFETEQYNNYLSHLKECFDTSNPNLGMLQQLRIFCTHPYAAVQSDIDFDPTEHSVKYQRFCEIVEEIVSRNEKVIVFTSYKKMFDIFLSDIPQRFGIKAWAINGETPVEERQQIVDTFNNLDSPAALFLNPRAAGTGLNITGANHVIHYNLEWNPALEEQSSARAYRRGQTKTVFVYRLYYTHTVEQVVNERIERKRDIAATAIIGNDGQSQDRADIIRALEMIPSIKNSNN
;
A
#
# COMPACT_ATOMS: atom_id res chain seq x y z
N MET A 1 22.58 -51.88 30.57
CA MET A 1 21.12 -52.10 30.51
C MET A 1 20.73 -52.04 29.04
N LYS A 2 19.73 -52.81 28.64
CA LYS A 2 19.18 -52.71 27.26
C LYS A 2 18.45 -51.37 27.15
N ALA A 3 18.65 -50.60 26.10
CA ALA A 3 17.89 -49.37 25.90
C ALA A 3 16.41 -49.69 25.70
N SER A 4 15.52 -48.79 26.12
CA SER A 4 14.07 -48.98 26.07
C SER A 4 13.40 -47.95 25.16
N TRP A 5 12.36 -48.36 24.46
CA TRP A 5 11.53 -47.51 23.61
C TRP A 5 10.52 -46.75 24.48
N GLN A 6 10.38 -45.47 24.22
CA GLN A 6 9.47 -44.58 24.96
C GLN A 6 8.79 -43.63 23.98
N ILE A 7 7.59 -43.23 24.29
CA ILE A 7 6.92 -42.13 23.60
C ILE A 7 7.27 -40.85 24.37
N ILE A 8 7.86 -39.89 23.65
CA ILE A 8 8.20 -38.56 24.17
C ILE A 8 7.44 -37.55 23.31
N ASN A 9 6.59 -36.74 23.97
CA ASN A 9 5.65 -35.87 23.27
C ASN A 9 4.85 -36.63 22.20
N HIS A 10 5.16 -36.43 20.90
CA HIS A 10 4.43 -37.01 19.79
C HIS A 10 5.26 -37.98 18.92
N HIS A 11 6.42 -38.48 19.43
CA HIS A 11 7.27 -39.40 18.67
C HIS A 11 7.85 -40.52 19.55
N ILE A 12 8.40 -41.54 18.86
CA ILE A 12 9.11 -42.63 19.55
C ILE A 12 10.58 -42.27 19.70
N ALA A 13 11.08 -42.41 20.90
CA ALA A 13 12.51 -42.24 21.21
C ALA A 13 13.07 -43.49 21.87
N LEU A 14 14.39 -43.68 21.83
CA LEU A 14 15.12 -44.76 22.49
C LEU A 14 15.93 -44.19 23.64
N ALA A 15 15.63 -44.63 24.85
CA ALA A 15 16.30 -44.22 26.09
C ALA A 15 17.39 -45.21 26.48
N ASP A 16 18.65 -44.76 26.59
CA ASP A 16 19.79 -45.51 27.10
C ASP A 16 20.41 -44.79 28.33
N GLY A 17 19.97 -45.17 29.50
CA GLY A 17 20.31 -44.48 30.74
C GLY A 17 19.80 -43.04 30.74
N SER A 18 20.70 -42.05 30.76
CA SER A 18 20.36 -40.64 30.72
C SER A 18 20.34 -40.05 29.31
N LYS A 19 20.66 -40.82 28.29
CA LYS A 19 20.69 -40.38 26.88
C LYS A 19 19.43 -40.77 26.16
N ILE A 20 18.86 -39.82 25.42
CA ILE A 20 17.70 -40.01 24.56
C ILE A 20 18.16 -39.89 23.10
N TYR A 21 17.79 -40.87 22.32
CA TYR A 21 18.05 -40.90 20.86
C TYR A 21 16.74 -40.84 20.11
N HIS A 22 16.75 -40.17 18.99
CA HIS A 22 15.61 -39.99 18.10
C HIS A 22 15.84 -40.79 16.81
N PRO A 23 15.40 -42.06 16.74
CA PRO A 23 15.51 -42.90 15.55
C PRO A 23 14.65 -42.36 14.41
N SER A 24 15.06 -42.59 13.16
CA SER A 24 14.21 -42.25 12.01
C SER A 24 13.04 -43.25 11.88
N ALA A 25 12.02 -42.85 11.13
CA ALA A 25 10.89 -43.74 10.79
C ALA A 25 11.40 -45.05 10.12
N SER A 26 12.45 -44.95 9.31
CA SER A 26 13.09 -46.09 8.68
C SER A 26 13.76 -47.01 9.69
N ASP A 27 14.47 -46.47 10.68
CA ASP A 27 15.13 -47.22 11.76
C ASP A 27 14.07 -48.00 12.61
N ILE A 28 12.89 -47.42 12.81
CA ILE A 28 11.81 -48.02 13.58
C ILE A 28 11.09 -49.09 12.76
N TYR A 29 10.74 -48.79 11.51
CA TYR A 29 9.93 -49.67 10.65
C TYR A 29 10.70 -50.91 10.16
N SER A 30 12.03 -50.74 9.88
CA SER A 30 12.88 -51.85 9.40
C SER A 30 13.67 -52.53 10.52
N PHE A 31 13.29 -52.33 11.78
CA PHE A 31 13.97 -52.92 12.92
C PHE A 31 13.96 -54.44 12.90
N ASP A 32 15.12 -55.08 12.88
CA ASP A 32 15.30 -56.53 12.73
C ASP A 32 15.61 -57.28 14.02
N GLY A 33 15.63 -56.55 15.15
CA GLY A 33 15.60 -57.16 16.49
C GLY A 33 16.83 -57.02 17.41
N ASP A 34 17.96 -56.43 16.93
CA ASP A 34 19.19 -56.39 17.76
C ASP A 34 19.69 -55.00 18.17
N SER A 35 19.67 -54.02 17.30
CA SER A 35 20.17 -52.69 17.61
C SER A 35 19.71 -51.61 16.62
N VAL A 36 19.59 -50.34 17.09
CA VAL A 36 19.39 -49.13 16.27
C VAL A 36 20.63 -48.27 16.41
N LYS A 37 21.29 -47.97 15.28
CA LYS A 37 22.55 -47.18 15.25
C LYS A 37 23.59 -47.64 16.27
N GLY A 38 23.71 -48.96 16.48
CA GLY A 38 24.70 -49.56 17.42
C GLY A 38 24.25 -49.61 18.90
N ILE A 39 23.03 -49.16 19.19
CA ILE A 39 22.45 -49.20 20.54
C ILE A 39 21.62 -50.45 20.66
N LYS A 40 21.98 -51.37 21.58
CA LYS A 40 21.23 -52.60 21.83
C LYS A 40 19.87 -52.32 22.45
N CYS A 41 18.80 -52.70 21.76
CA CYS A 41 17.42 -52.58 22.23
C CYS A 41 16.57 -53.78 21.83
N GLY A 42 15.35 -53.91 22.40
CA GLY A 42 14.36 -54.88 21.99
C GLY A 42 13.52 -54.34 20.83
N HIS A 43 12.58 -55.14 20.35
CA HIS A 43 11.60 -54.69 19.36
C HIS A 43 10.70 -53.58 19.99
N PRO A 44 10.32 -52.52 19.25
CA PRO A 44 9.43 -51.48 19.77
C PRO A 44 8.16 -52.02 20.44
N ASN A 45 7.56 -53.05 19.92
CA ASN A 45 6.37 -53.69 20.50
C ASN A 45 6.58 -54.37 21.88
N GLU A 46 7.86 -54.65 22.29
CA GLU A 46 8.13 -55.20 23.62
C GLU A 46 7.90 -54.14 24.71
N ASP A 47 8.32 -52.90 24.44
CA ASP A 47 8.20 -51.80 25.38
C ASP A 47 6.88 -50.99 25.16
N LEU A 48 6.31 -51.01 23.96
CA LEU A 48 5.11 -50.30 23.55
C LEU A 48 4.04 -51.25 22.94
N PRO A 49 3.50 -52.19 23.73
CA PRO A 49 2.64 -53.27 23.21
C PRO A 49 1.28 -52.78 22.68
N GLU A 50 0.81 -51.62 23.12
CA GLU A 50 -0.48 -51.05 22.70
C GLU A 50 -0.38 -50.23 21.41
N LEU A 51 0.85 -49.91 20.97
CA LEU A 51 1.08 -49.08 19.82
C LEU A 51 1.01 -49.87 18.49
N ARG A 52 0.18 -49.38 17.59
CA ARG A 52 -0.01 -50.02 16.26
C ARG A 52 0.75 -49.24 15.20
N PHE A 53 1.65 -49.93 14.50
CA PHE A 53 2.45 -49.33 13.43
C PHE A 53 1.65 -49.27 12.11
N SER A 54 1.47 -48.07 11.57
CA SER A 54 0.76 -47.84 10.31
C SER A 54 1.70 -48.02 9.12
N SER A 55 1.21 -48.77 8.10
CA SER A 55 1.88 -48.85 6.80
C SER A 55 1.54 -47.69 5.86
N ILE A 56 0.71 -46.76 6.32
CA ILE A 56 0.28 -45.59 5.54
C ILE A 56 0.92 -44.35 6.15
N GLY A 57 1.67 -43.59 5.35
CA GLY A 57 2.23 -42.32 5.74
C GLY A 57 1.19 -41.20 5.78
N VAL A 58 1.51 -40.16 6.55
CA VAL A 58 0.72 -38.96 6.71
C VAL A 58 1.48 -37.74 6.15
N GLN A 59 0.75 -36.80 5.58
CA GLN A 59 1.38 -35.60 4.99
C GLN A 59 1.54 -34.52 6.06
N PRO A 60 2.77 -34.09 6.35
CA PRO A 60 2.98 -32.99 7.29
C PRO A 60 2.75 -31.64 6.66
N PHE A 61 2.40 -30.65 7.51
CA PHE A 61 2.27 -29.24 7.17
C PHE A 61 2.62 -28.37 8.38
N ILE A 62 3.05 -27.12 8.12
CA ILE A 62 3.29 -26.14 9.16
C ILE A 62 1.97 -25.42 9.45
N ARG A 63 1.63 -25.26 10.72
CA ARG A 63 0.55 -24.41 11.17
C ARG A 63 1.10 -23.19 11.91
N LEU A 64 0.55 -22.03 11.58
CA LEU A 64 0.89 -20.74 12.19
C LEU A 64 -0.37 -20.17 12.83
N ASP A 65 -0.35 -20.00 14.13
CA ASP A 65 -1.47 -19.50 14.94
C ASP A 65 -1.03 -18.33 15.83
N ASN A 66 -1.98 -17.58 16.38
CA ASN A 66 -1.71 -16.65 17.47
C ASN A 66 -2.06 -17.28 18.82
N ASP A 67 -1.19 -17.07 19.80
CA ASP A 67 -1.55 -17.32 21.19
C ASP A 67 -2.50 -16.23 21.73
N PRO A 68 -3.10 -16.39 22.91
CA PRO A 68 -3.97 -15.37 23.52
C PRO A 68 -3.28 -14.03 23.79
N GLU A 69 -1.95 -14.01 23.84
CA GLU A 69 -1.14 -12.79 24.01
C GLU A 69 -0.80 -12.12 22.67
N GLY A 70 -1.16 -12.76 21.54
CA GLY A 70 -0.90 -12.28 20.19
C GLY A 70 0.48 -12.65 19.65
N ASN A 71 1.24 -13.55 20.30
CA ASN A 71 2.49 -14.05 19.77
C ASN A 71 2.25 -15.06 18.65
N ILE A 72 3.18 -15.13 17.71
CA ILE A 72 3.14 -16.09 16.60
C ILE A 72 3.64 -17.44 17.10
N ILE A 73 2.81 -18.46 16.97
CA ILE A 73 3.13 -19.84 17.34
C ILE A 73 3.25 -20.68 16.08
N LEU A 74 4.36 -21.39 15.96
CA LEU A 74 4.60 -22.39 14.93
C LEU A 74 4.47 -23.78 15.52
N SER A 75 3.70 -24.63 14.84
CA SER A 75 3.62 -26.06 15.10
C SER A 75 3.65 -26.83 13.78
N VAL A 76 4.09 -28.08 13.82
CA VAL A 76 4.03 -28.99 12.66
C VAL A 76 2.97 -30.05 12.94
N HIS A 77 2.08 -30.21 11.99
CA HIS A 77 0.96 -31.15 12.06
C HIS A 77 0.97 -32.10 10.88
N ALA A 78 0.24 -33.19 11.01
CA ALA A 78 -0.09 -34.08 9.91
C ALA A 78 -1.57 -34.48 10.00
N THR A 79 -2.24 -34.53 8.87
CA THR A 79 -3.67 -34.89 8.83
C THR A 79 -3.90 -36.30 8.32
N LYS A 80 -4.73 -37.05 9.00
CA LYS A 80 -5.27 -38.29 8.49
C LYS A 80 -6.78 -38.40 8.69
N ARG A 81 -7.55 -38.44 7.61
CA ARG A 81 -9.00 -38.25 7.61
C ARG A 81 -9.36 -36.95 8.33
N ASP A 82 -9.98 -37.01 9.50
CA ASP A 82 -10.33 -35.81 10.28
C ASP A 82 -9.49 -35.67 11.57
N ALA A 83 -8.42 -36.49 11.70
CA ALA A 83 -7.54 -36.42 12.86
C ALA A 83 -6.33 -35.53 12.58
N ASP A 84 -6.13 -34.53 13.42
CA ASP A 84 -4.97 -33.64 13.46
C ASP A 84 -3.92 -34.25 14.40
N ILE A 85 -2.71 -34.47 13.90
CA ILE A 85 -1.63 -35.16 14.61
C ILE A 85 -0.44 -34.21 14.65
N GLU A 86 0.05 -33.89 15.82
CA GLU A 86 1.23 -33.06 16.00
C GLU A 86 2.52 -33.85 15.77
N ALA A 87 3.52 -33.23 15.14
CA ALA A 87 4.86 -33.77 14.92
C ALA A 87 5.90 -32.89 15.60
N ASP A 88 6.99 -33.48 16.08
CA ASP A 88 7.98 -32.79 16.91
C ASP A 88 9.17 -32.24 16.07
N ILE A 89 9.68 -31.08 16.49
CA ILE A 89 10.96 -30.51 16.02
C ILE A 89 11.95 -30.56 17.18
N ILE A 90 13.09 -31.20 16.99
CA ILE A 90 14.15 -31.31 17.97
C ILE A 90 15.46 -30.81 17.40
N ASP A 91 16.04 -29.81 18.02
CA ASP A 91 17.30 -29.18 17.61
C ASP A 91 17.32 -28.76 16.11
N GLY A 92 16.17 -28.31 15.59
CA GLY A 92 16.01 -27.88 14.21
C GLY A 92 15.74 -29.01 13.21
N VAL A 93 15.61 -30.24 13.67
CA VAL A 93 15.30 -31.41 12.85
C VAL A 93 13.83 -31.82 13.07
N LEU A 94 13.06 -31.86 12.00
CA LEU A 94 11.72 -32.42 12.05
C LEU A 94 11.82 -33.94 12.20
N ILE A 95 11.18 -34.46 13.23
CA ILE A 95 11.06 -35.91 13.41
C ILE A 95 10.16 -36.46 12.33
N ASP A 96 10.61 -37.45 11.58
CA ASP A 96 9.98 -38.00 10.37
C ASP A 96 8.83 -38.99 10.65
N HIS A 97 8.35 -39.02 11.92
CA HIS A 97 7.22 -39.84 12.34
C HIS A 97 6.48 -39.18 13.51
N CYS A 98 5.25 -39.56 13.69
CA CYS A 98 4.40 -39.10 14.79
C CYS A 98 3.56 -40.21 15.39
N VAL A 99 3.13 -40.01 16.63
CA VAL A 99 2.34 -40.99 17.43
C VAL A 99 1.06 -40.32 17.92
N THR A 100 -0.05 -41.01 17.73
CA THR A 100 -1.32 -40.74 18.43
C THR A 100 -1.44 -41.67 19.66
N GLU A 101 -2.56 -41.64 20.38
CA GLU A 101 -2.78 -42.49 21.57
C GLU A 101 -2.48 -43.97 21.32
N ASP A 102 -2.83 -44.54 20.15
CA ASP A 102 -2.71 -45.95 19.85
C ASP A 102 -1.96 -46.30 18.55
N ARG A 103 -1.46 -45.26 17.83
CA ARG A 103 -0.88 -45.46 16.48
C ARG A 103 0.33 -44.63 16.20
N TRP A 104 1.29 -45.25 15.55
CA TRP A 104 2.46 -44.64 14.96
C TRP A 104 2.27 -44.44 13.44
N TYR A 105 2.70 -43.28 12.92
CA TYR A 105 2.68 -42.93 11.50
C TYR A 105 4.03 -42.38 11.09
N PHE A 106 4.50 -42.69 9.87
CA PHE A 106 5.62 -42.00 9.28
C PHE A 106 5.16 -40.79 8.44
N LEU A 107 5.97 -39.75 8.36
CA LEU A 107 5.71 -38.57 7.54
C LEU A 107 6.12 -38.85 6.08
N THR A 108 5.36 -38.31 5.12
CA THR A 108 5.60 -38.49 3.68
C THR A 108 6.67 -37.57 3.13
N ARG A 109 6.92 -37.59 1.81
CA ARG A 109 7.97 -36.81 1.12
C ARG A 109 7.93 -35.29 1.37
N SER A 110 6.80 -34.73 1.79
CA SER A 110 6.72 -33.32 2.19
C SER A 110 7.60 -32.96 3.41
N THR A 111 8.09 -33.95 4.14
CA THR A 111 9.01 -33.76 5.27
C THR A 111 10.27 -33.02 4.86
N GLU A 112 10.85 -33.33 3.69
CA GLU A 112 12.07 -32.64 3.20
C GLU A 112 11.78 -31.17 2.88
N LEU A 113 10.60 -30.87 2.32
CA LEU A 113 10.21 -29.50 2.01
C LEU A 113 9.98 -28.67 3.28
N ILE A 114 9.33 -29.28 4.30
CA ILE A 114 9.15 -28.62 5.61
C ILE A 114 10.49 -28.43 6.29
N GLN A 115 11.38 -29.43 6.26
CA GLN A 115 12.72 -29.30 6.82
C GLN A 115 13.51 -28.14 6.15
N ASP A 116 13.37 -27.96 4.83
CA ASP A 116 13.98 -26.83 4.11
C ASP A 116 13.39 -25.47 4.54
N LEU A 117 12.06 -25.41 4.77
CA LEU A 117 11.38 -24.22 5.32
C LEU A 117 11.89 -23.88 6.73
N LEU A 118 11.99 -24.89 7.63
CA LEU A 118 12.45 -24.71 9.00
C LEU A 118 13.91 -24.25 9.03
N ASN A 119 14.77 -24.84 8.20
CA ASN A 119 16.19 -24.44 8.07
C ASN A 119 16.33 -23.01 7.58
N HIS A 120 15.55 -22.63 6.54
CA HIS A 120 15.58 -21.28 5.98
C HIS A 120 15.16 -20.23 7.02
N ALA A 121 14.18 -20.56 7.84
CA ALA A 121 13.68 -19.68 8.91
C ALA A 121 14.49 -19.79 10.22
N GLU A 122 15.52 -20.63 10.28
CA GLU A 122 16.35 -20.87 11.48
C GLU A 122 15.52 -21.34 12.70
N ILE A 123 14.47 -22.17 12.46
CA ILE A 123 13.60 -22.72 13.50
C ILE A 123 14.30 -23.92 14.14
N LYS A 124 14.45 -23.90 15.46
CA LYS A 124 15.09 -24.99 16.23
C LYS A 124 14.09 -25.83 17.03
N CYS A 125 12.95 -25.27 17.38
CA CYS A 125 11.87 -25.95 18.08
C CYS A 125 10.54 -25.33 17.68
N GLN A 126 9.47 -26.07 17.84
CA GLN A 126 8.13 -25.52 17.72
C GLN A 126 7.77 -24.64 18.92
N GLY A 127 6.74 -23.79 18.74
CA GLY A 127 6.32 -22.82 19.73
C GLY A 127 6.46 -21.39 19.20
N LYS A 128 6.77 -20.46 20.09
CA LYS A 128 6.85 -19.04 19.76
C LYS A 128 7.99 -18.74 18.81
N ILE A 129 7.67 -18.07 17.70
CA ILE A 129 8.62 -17.57 16.69
C ILE A 129 8.57 -16.05 16.61
N ASP A 130 9.66 -15.46 16.15
CA ASP A 130 9.70 -14.01 15.92
C ASP A 130 9.17 -13.64 14.52
N LEU A 131 8.93 -12.34 14.32
CA LEU A 131 8.40 -11.81 13.05
C LEU A 131 9.33 -12.13 11.85
N LYS A 132 10.65 -12.12 12.05
CA LYS A 132 11.62 -12.44 11.00
C LYS A 132 11.53 -13.91 10.58
N GLN A 133 11.40 -14.81 11.54
CA GLN A 133 11.19 -16.24 11.29
C GLN A 133 9.88 -16.48 10.56
N TYR A 134 8.79 -15.83 10.97
CA TYR A 134 7.49 -15.88 10.29
C TYR A 134 7.60 -15.45 8.83
N ILE A 135 8.20 -14.27 8.57
CA ILE A 135 8.36 -13.74 7.21
C ILE A 135 9.14 -14.72 6.33
N ARG A 136 10.24 -15.30 6.84
CA ARG A 136 11.04 -16.28 6.09
C ARG A 136 10.28 -17.56 5.75
N ILE A 137 9.40 -18.03 6.66
CA ILE A 137 8.53 -19.18 6.37
C ILE A 137 7.54 -18.84 5.25
N ILE A 138 6.84 -17.72 5.36
CA ILE A 138 5.86 -17.32 4.34
C ILE A 138 6.53 -17.07 3.00
N GLU A 139 7.68 -16.37 2.97
CA GLU A 139 8.46 -16.11 1.76
C GLU A 139 8.82 -17.41 1.03
N LYS A 140 9.49 -18.31 1.72
CA LYS A 140 9.89 -19.60 1.15
C LYS A 140 8.67 -20.45 0.76
N GLY A 141 7.58 -20.33 1.51
CA GLY A 141 6.29 -20.96 1.27
C GLY A 141 5.61 -20.51 -0.02
N LEU A 142 5.88 -19.29 -0.53
CA LEU A 142 5.30 -18.82 -1.81
C LEU A 142 5.67 -19.72 -2.99
N SER A 143 6.86 -20.33 -2.96
CA SER A 143 7.34 -21.25 -3.99
C SER A 143 7.01 -22.72 -3.69
N ALA A 144 6.39 -23.01 -2.54
CA ALA A 144 6.01 -24.35 -2.10
C ALA A 144 4.56 -24.70 -2.51
N PRO A 145 4.17 -25.99 -2.51
CA PRO A 145 2.78 -26.39 -2.67
C PRO A 145 1.87 -25.72 -1.64
N THR A 146 0.67 -25.31 -2.06
CA THR A 146 -0.28 -24.51 -1.26
C THR A 146 -0.77 -25.17 0.04
N ASN A 147 -0.60 -26.46 0.17
CA ASN A 147 -1.06 -27.25 1.33
C ASN A 147 0.05 -27.52 2.37
N LEU A 148 1.22 -26.92 2.25
CA LEU A 148 2.31 -27.10 3.21
C LEU A 148 2.29 -26.12 4.39
N ILE A 149 1.56 -25.01 4.27
CA ILE A 149 1.45 -23.99 5.32
C ILE A 149 -0.02 -23.63 5.51
N GLU A 150 -0.53 -23.86 6.71
CA GLU A 150 -1.80 -23.31 7.18
C GLU A 150 -1.51 -22.07 8.01
N ASN A 151 -1.89 -20.91 7.51
CA ASN A 151 -1.66 -19.64 8.18
C ASN A 151 -2.98 -19.08 8.72
N HIS A 152 -3.16 -19.17 10.02
CA HIS A 152 -4.32 -18.66 10.76
C HIS A 152 -4.00 -17.37 11.52
N ILE A 153 -2.84 -16.77 11.25
CA ILE A 153 -2.45 -15.52 11.91
C ILE A 153 -3.46 -14.42 11.63
N ASP A 154 -4.00 -13.86 12.70
CA ASP A 154 -4.76 -12.60 12.62
C ASP A 154 -3.79 -11.46 12.27
N ASN A 155 -3.94 -10.92 11.06
CA ASN A 155 -3.12 -9.81 10.59
C ASN A 155 -3.17 -8.59 11.52
N SER A 156 -4.27 -8.40 12.27
CA SER A 156 -4.36 -7.35 13.29
C SER A 156 -3.43 -7.60 14.49
N ALA A 157 -3.10 -8.84 14.75
CA ALA A 157 -2.15 -9.21 15.82
C ALA A 157 -0.69 -9.01 15.41
N LEU A 158 -0.36 -9.13 14.09
CA LEU A 158 0.98 -8.81 13.57
C LEU A 158 1.36 -7.34 13.78
N HIS A 159 0.37 -6.44 13.89
CA HIS A 159 0.58 -5.03 14.20
C HIS A 159 0.72 -4.72 15.69
N LYS A 160 0.58 -5.72 16.56
CA LYS A 160 0.96 -5.64 17.97
C LYS A 160 2.34 -6.31 18.15
N PRO A 161 3.42 -5.78 17.54
CA PRO A 161 4.74 -6.23 17.94
C PRO A 161 4.81 -6.03 19.44
N ILE A 162 5.73 -6.73 20.11
CA ILE A 162 6.14 -6.40 21.47
C ILE A 162 6.69 -4.98 21.40
N VAL A 163 5.79 -4.01 21.38
CA VAL A 163 6.11 -2.59 21.30
C VAL A 163 6.71 -2.28 22.65
N ARG A 164 8.02 -2.23 22.72
CA ARG A 164 8.68 -1.61 23.88
C ARG A 164 8.20 -0.16 23.86
N GLU A 165 7.38 0.18 24.87
CA GLU A 165 6.98 1.59 25.04
C GLU A 165 8.22 2.45 25.01
N THR A 166 8.32 3.26 23.99
CA THR A 166 9.42 4.19 23.82
C THR A 166 8.87 5.57 24.05
N GLU A 167 9.54 6.31 24.92
CA GLU A 167 9.20 7.72 25.14
C GLU A 167 9.37 8.50 23.83
N ILE A 168 8.48 9.48 23.63
CA ILE A 168 8.60 10.41 22.53
C ILE A 168 9.93 11.17 22.66
N PRO A 169 10.73 11.25 21.59
CA PRO A 169 12.06 11.87 21.69
C PRO A 169 11.97 13.32 22.15
N PHE A 170 12.86 13.69 23.07
CA PHE A 170 12.93 15.05 23.57
C PHE A 170 13.22 16.03 22.45
N GLY A 171 12.50 17.14 22.43
CA GLY A 171 12.66 18.19 21.42
C GLY A 171 11.62 18.17 20.28
N LEU A 172 10.72 17.18 20.26
CA LEU A 172 9.53 17.23 19.40
C LEU A 172 8.59 18.34 19.90
N LYS A 173 8.22 19.27 19.00
CA LYS A 173 7.33 20.41 19.27
C LYS A 173 5.90 20.15 18.79
N ALA A 174 5.40 18.94 19.06
CA ALA A 174 4.03 18.55 18.74
C ALA A 174 3.58 17.43 19.68
N ASP A 175 2.29 17.42 19.99
CA ASP A 175 1.64 16.31 20.65
C ASP A 175 1.17 15.31 19.60
N LEU A 176 1.68 14.08 19.68
CA LEU A 176 1.25 13.01 18.79
C LEU A 176 -0.11 12.49 19.22
N PHE A 177 -0.98 12.26 18.27
CA PHE A 177 -2.19 11.51 18.51
C PHE A 177 -1.88 10.04 18.87
N PRO A 178 -2.77 9.35 19.60
CA PRO A 178 -2.51 7.98 20.04
C PRO A 178 -2.02 7.09 18.89
N TYR A 179 -2.73 7.06 17.76
CA TYR A 179 -2.33 6.25 16.60
C TYR A 179 -1.01 6.69 15.96
N GLN A 180 -0.63 7.98 16.04
CA GLN A 180 0.67 8.45 15.56
C GLN A 180 1.81 7.99 16.47
N LYS A 181 1.55 7.97 17.79
CA LYS A 181 2.46 7.39 18.77
C LYS A 181 2.66 5.91 18.50
N ASP A 182 1.57 5.16 18.31
CA ASP A 182 1.62 3.74 17.95
C ASP A 182 2.38 3.50 16.64
N GLY A 183 2.16 4.36 15.64
CA GLY A 183 2.87 4.27 14.36
C GLY A 183 4.36 4.55 14.47
N PHE A 184 4.76 5.56 15.23
CA PHE A 184 6.16 5.81 15.53
C PHE A 184 6.79 4.62 16.26
N GLN A 185 6.15 4.08 17.29
CA GLN A 185 6.65 2.94 18.04
C GLN A 185 6.80 1.70 17.14
N TRP A 186 5.85 1.48 16.24
CA TRP A 186 5.90 0.38 15.28
C TRP A 186 7.06 0.57 14.28
N ILE A 187 7.20 1.76 13.66
CA ILE A 187 8.31 2.07 12.75
C ILE A 187 9.65 1.82 13.47
N LYS A 188 9.82 2.40 14.66
CA LYS A 188 11.02 2.22 15.47
C LYS A 188 11.32 0.74 15.72
N THR A 189 10.31 -0.04 16.14
CA THR A 189 10.48 -1.46 16.40
C THR A 189 10.95 -2.22 15.16
N MET A 190 10.33 -1.97 14.00
CA MET A 190 10.74 -2.57 12.74
C MET A 190 12.19 -2.22 12.38
N LEU A 191 12.55 -0.95 12.49
CA LEU A 191 13.90 -0.47 12.16
C LEU A 191 14.96 -0.97 13.15
N ASP A 192 14.64 -1.14 14.44
CA ASP A 192 15.54 -1.73 15.44
C ASP A 192 15.83 -3.21 15.17
N PHE A 193 14.88 -3.94 14.59
CA PHE A 193 15.09 -5.31 14.13
C PHE A 193 15.77 -5.39 12.74
N ASN A 194 16.26 -4.27 12.19
CA ASN A 194 16.79 -4.15 10.83
C ASN A 194 15.80 -4.61 9.75
N GLN A 195 14.50 -4.51 10.03
CA GLN A 195 13.44 -4.74 9.06
C GLN A 195 13.03 -3.39 8.46
N GLY A 196 13.14 -3.26 7.14
CA GLY A 196 12.51 -2.14 6.45
C GLY A 196 10.98 -2.27 6.54
N CYS A 197 10.27 -1.15 6.48
CA CYS A 197 8.81 -1.16 6.64
C CYS A 197 8.10 -0.13 5.76
N ILE A 198 6.77 -0.28 5.66
CA ILE A 198 5.89 0.61 4.90
C ILE A 198 4.91 1.29 5.85
N LEU A 199 4.94 2.62 5.89
CA LEU A 199 3.90 3.42 6.53
C LEU A 199 2.81 3.74 5.50
N GLY A 200 1.77 2.90 5.49
CA GLY A 200 0.66 2.91 4.54
C GLY A 200 -0.59 3.66 5.01
N ASP A 201 -0.50 4.47 6.05
CA ASP A 201 -1.63 5.23 6.60
C ASP A 201 -2.34 6.05 5.54
N GLU A 202 -3.67 6.13 5.63
CA GLU A 202 -4.48 6.97 4.75
C GLU A 202 -4.01 8.43 4.80
N MET A 203 -4.27 9.17 3.73
CA MET A 203 -3.89 10.57 3.65
C MET A 203 -4.59 11.40 4.73
N GLY A 204 -3.88 12.41 5.24
CA GLY A 204 -4.39 13.26 6.33
C GLY A 204 -4.04 12.76 7.74
N LEU A 205 -3.57 11.52 7.91
CA LEU A 205 -3.20 10.96 9.23
C LEU A 205 -1.82 11.42 9.76
N GLY A 206 -1.12 12.31 9.04
CA GLY A 206 0.13 12.88 9.53
C GLY A 206 1.32 11.91 9.48
N LYS A 207 1.47 11.18 8.37
CA LYS A 207 2.63 10.30 8.12
C LYS A 207 3.96 11.02 8.30
N THR A 208 4.09 12.25 7.76
CA THR A 208 5.29 13.07 7.87
C THR A 208 5.69 13.30 9.33
N MET A 209 4.71 13.54 10.23
CA MET A 209 4.96 13.73 11.66
C MET A 209 5.56 12.48 12.31
N GLN A 210 5.04 11.29 11.99
CA GLN A 210 5.55 10.03 12.51
C GLN A 210 7.00 9.80 12.06
N VAL A 211 7.32 10.12 10.79
CA VAL A 211 8.68 10.01 10.26
C VAL A 211 9.61 11.06 10.90
N ILE A 212 9.18 12.31 11.05
CA ILE A 212 9.99 13.34 11.74
C ILE A 212 10.31 12.91 13.18
N THR A 213 9.36 12.29 13.87
CA THR A 213 9.57 11.74 15.21
C THR A 213 10.64 10.65 15.20
N GLU A 214 10.63 9.76 14.23
CA GLU A 214 11.66 8.72 14.06
C GLU A 214 13.03 9.33 13.73
N LEU A 215 13.10 10.32 12.82
CA LEU A 215 14.34 11.02 12.50
C LEU A 215 14.95 11.71 13.73
N LEU A 216 14.11 12.31 14.56
CA LEU A 216 14.55 12.94 15.81
C LEU A 216 15.05 11.89 16.82
N TYR A 217 14.38 10.73 16.89
CA TYR A 217 14.83 9.59 17.70
C TYR A 217 16.19 9.09 17.23
N LEU A 218 16.36 8.82 15.94
CA LEU A 218 17.63 8.35 15.35
C LEU A 218 18.77 9.34 15.64
N LYS A 219 18.51 10.64 15.54
CA LYS A 219 19.51 11.65 15.94
C LYS A 219 19.91 11.50 17.41
N SER A 220 18.95 11.29 18.32
CA SER A 220 19.26 11.11 19.76
C SER A 220 20.14 9.90 20.01
N GLN A 221 20.13 8.90 19.11
CA GLN A 221 20.97 7.70 19.16
C GLN A 221 22.26 7.82 18.34
N ASN A 222 22.59 9.01 17.81
CA ASN A 222 23.70 9.25 16.87
C ASN A 222 23.61 8.42 15.57
N HIS A 223 22.41 8.00 15.16
CA HIS A 223 22.15 7.29 13.91
C HIS A 223 21.76 8.25 12.79
N VAL A 224 22.69 9.11 12.42
CA VAL A 224 22.57 10.10 11.32
C VAL A 224 23.79 10.01 10.41
N PRO A 225 23.74 10.44 9.13
CA PRO A 225 22.64 11.16 8.48
C PRO A 225 21.56 10.23 7.93
N ALA A 226 20.36 10.78 7.76
CA ALA A 226 19.24 10.18 7.05
C ALA A 226 18.97 10.88 5.71
N LEU A 227 18.44 10.13 4.73
CA LEU A 227 18.03 10.66 3.43
C LEU A 227 16.51 10.54 3.28
N VAL A 228 15.84 11.66 2.98
CA VAL A 228 14.43 11.69 2.62
C VAL A 228 14.31 11.97 1.14
N VAL A 229 13.72 11.04 0.38
CA VAL A 229 13.43 11.17 -1.04
C VAL A 229 11.95 11.41 -1.21
N ALA A 230 11.58 12.57 -1.77
CA ALA A 230 10.19 12.98 -1.91
C ALA A 230 9.93 13.60 -3.30
N PRO A 231 8.67 13.73 -3.73
CA PRO A 231 8.32 14.56 -4.89
C PRO A 231 8.85 15.99 -4.73
N ILE A 232 9.28 16.59 -5.85
CA ILE A 232 9.88 17.95 -5.87
C ILE A 232 9.03 18.96 -5.09
N SER A 233 7.73 18.88 -5.26
CA SER A 233 6.76 19.76 -4.64
C SER A 233 6.66 19.64 -3.10
N LEU A 234 7.17 18.57 -2.52
CA LEU A 234 7.15 18.33 -1.08
C LEU A 234 8.46 18.70 -0.37
N LEU A 235 9.55 18.96 -1.10
CA LEU A 235 10.88 19.18 -0.50
C LEU A 235 10.88 20.35 0.48
N VAL A 236 10.33 21.49 0.08
CA VAL A 236 10.24 22.68 0.92
C VAL A 236 9.31 22.45 2.11
N ASN A 237 8.21 21.72 1.90
CA ASN A 237 7.30 21.36 2.99
C ASN A 237 7.99 20.49 4.04
N TRP A 238 8.76 19.47 3.62
CA TRP A 238 9.55 18.63 4.52
C TRP A 238 10.52 19.48 5.36
N GLN A 239 11.24 20.41 4.74
CA GLN A 239 12.16 21.30 5.46
C GLN A 239 11.43 22.17 6.49
N ARG A 240 10.28 22.76 6.10
CA ARG A 240 9.44 23.57 7.00
C ARG A 240 8.89 22.75 8.17
N GLU A 241 8.41 21.55 7.92
CA GLU A 241 7.89 20.68 8.97
C GLU A 241 8.99 20.22 9.93
N CYS A 242 10.18 19.88 9.43
CA CYS A 242 11.34 19.61 10.29
C CYS A 242 11.68 20.81 11.16
N ALA A 243 11.77 22.02 10.59
CA ALA A 243 12.07 23.23 11.35
C ALA A 243 10.99 23.59 12.39
N LYS A 244 9.72 23.34 12.06
CA LYS A 244 8.58 23.61 12.93
C LYS A 244 8.47 22.63 14.10
N PHE A 245 8.53 21.33 13.81
CA PHE A 245 8.20 20.28 14.76
C PHE A 245 9.42 19.63 15.42
N ALA A 246 10.56 19.67 14.76
CA ALA A 246 11.82 19.16 15.29
C ALA A 246 12.98 20.14 15.03
N PRO A 247 12.97 21.34 15.64
CA PRO A 247 13.97 22.39 15.36
C PRO A 247 15.40 21.97 15.71
N GLY A 248 15.56 20.91 16.47
CA GLY A 248 16.85 20.29 16.73
C GLY A 248 17.43 19.52 15.53
N LEU A 249 16.65 19.17 14.50
CA LEU A 249 17.13 18.51 13.29
C LEU A 249 17.68 19.53 12.29
N LYS A 250 18.93 19.35 11.89
CA LYS A 250 19.54 20.14 10.81
C LYS A 250 19.20 19.49 9.46
N ALA A 251 18.21 20.04 8.75
CA ALA A 251 17.72 19.54 7.49
C ALA A 251 18.24 20.38 6.31
N LEU A 252 18.81 19.72 5.28
CA LEU A 252 19.28 20.30 4.03
C LEU A 252 18.40 19.85 2.86
N VAL A 253 17.94 20.78 2.03
CA VAL A 253 17.31 20.46 0.74
C VAL A 253 18.39 20.39 -0.34
N HIS A 254 18.56 19.20 -0.92
CA HIS A 254 19.48 18.92 -2.03
C HIS A 254 18.69 18.82 -3.34
N HIS A 255 18.44 19.96 -3.98
CA HIS A 255 17.68 20.05 -5.22
C HIS A 255 17.99 21.36 -5.98
N GLY A 256 17.74 21.37 -7.30
CA GLY A 256 17.92 22.54 -8.16
C GLY A 256 19.35 22.72 -8.68
N SER A 257 19.60 23.87 -9.32
CA SER A 257 20.90 24.20 -9.93
C SER A 257 22.00 24.47 -8.91
N ASN A 258 21.63 24.98 -7.72
CA ASN A 258 22.55 25.35 -6.66
C ASN A 258 22.69 24.26 -5.58
N ARG A 259 22.31 23.01 -5.90
CA ARG A 259 22.47 21.90 -4.96
C ARG A 259 23.93 21.56 -4.73
N ALA A 260 24.23 20.92 -3.62
CA ALA A 260 25.58 20.44 -3.28
C ALA A 260 26.25 19.73 -4.45
N SER A 261 27.50 20.01 -4.69
CA SER A 261 28.31 19.37 -5.74
C SER A 261 29.28 18.30 -5.19
N ASN A 262 29.44 18.26 -3.86
CA ASN A 262 30.32 17.32 -3.18
C ASN A 262 29.56 16.67 -2.00
N TYR A 263 29.77 15.38 -1.76
CA TYR A 263 29.17 14.67 -0.62
C TYR A 263 29.59 15.25 0.74
N LYS A 264 30.75 15.90 0.84
CA LYS A 264 31.21 16.57 2.07
C LYS A 264 30.32 17.76 2.46
N ASP A 265 29.60 18.34 1.50
CA ASP A 265 28.66 19.43 1.77
C ASP A 265 27.46 18.97 2.62
N PHE A 266 27.28 17.65 2.78
CA PHE A 266 26.28 17.06 3.66
C PHE A 266 26.77 16.88 5.11
N GLU A 267 28.06 17.08 5.38
CA GLU A 267 28.62 16.96 6.72
C GLU A 267 27.99 17.99 7.66
N GLY A 268 27.58 17.54 8.83
CA GLY A 268 26.93 18.37 9.84
C GLY A 268 25.43 18.55 9.69
N PHE A 269 24.83 17.94 8.66
CA PHE A 269 23.38 17.83 8.55
C PHE A 269 22.90 16.45 9.05
N ASP A 270 21.75 16.45 9.74
CA ASP A 270 21.14 15.23 10.27
C ASP A 270 20.24 14.56 9.22
N VAL A 271 19.62 15.39 8.36
CA VAL A 271 18.68 14.96 7.32
C VAL A 271 18.98 15.69 6.01
N VAL A 272 19.15 14.91 4.94
CA VAL A 272 19.19 15.45 3.57
C VAL A 272 17.87 15.11 2.87
N ILE A 273 17.23 16.11 2.28
CA ILE A 273 15.93 16.00 1.61
C ILE A 273 16.18 16.20 0.11
N THR A 274 15.78 15.24 -0.70
CA THR A 274 16.01 15.30 -2.16
C THR A 274 14.85 14.76 -2.97
N SER A 275 14.89 14.91 -4.29
CA SER A 275 13.85 14.40 -5.18
C SER A 275 14.24 13.09 -5.86
N TYR A 276 13.25 12.30 -6.29
CA TYR A 276 13.47 11.07 -7.06
C TYR A 276 14.31 11.29 -8.32
N THR A 277 14.14 12.44 -9.00
CA THR A 277 14.94 12.79 -10.18
C THR A 277 16.37 13.14 -9.81
N THR A 278 16.58 13.83 -8.70
CA THR A 278 17.91 14.17 -8.20
C THR A 278 18.67 12.90 -7.76
N VAL A 279 17.98 11.91 -7.15
CA VAL A 279 18.60 10.62 -6.83
C VAL A 279 19.16 9.95 -8.10
N VAL A 280 18.43 9.96 -9.21
CA VAL A 280 18.91 9.40 -10.49
C VAL A 280 20.15 10.13 -10.98
N SER A 281 20.17 11.46 -10.90
CA SER A 281 21.28 12.28 -11.39
C SER A 281 22.54 12.16 -10.53
N ASP A 282 22.37 12.09 -9.21
CA ASP A 282 23.45 12.24 -8.23
C ASP A 282 23.75 10.94 -7.45
N ILE A 283 23.31 9.79 -7.96
CA ILE A 283 23.41 8.48 -7.28
C ILE A 283 24.84 8.15 -6.82
N TYR A 284 25.85 8.45 -7.64
CA TYR A 284 27.24 8.19 -7.29
C TYR A 284 27.70 9.01 -6.07
N MET A 285 27.31 10.29 -6.02
CA MET A 285 27.65 11.16 -4.90
C MET A 285 26.89 10.75 -3.63
N LEU A 286 25.59 10.44 -3.75
CA LEU A 286 24.78 9.99 -2.63
C LEU A 286 25.27 8.67 -2.05
N ASN A 287 25.84 7.78 -2.87
CA ASN A 287 26.43 6.51 -2.45
C ASN A 287 27.82 6.62 -1.81
N MET A 288 28.43 7.80 -1.78
CA MET A 288 29.63 8.04 -0.95
C MET A 288 29.28 8.09 0.54
N ILE A 289 28.01 8.18 0.87
CA ILE A 289 27.50 8.21 2.25
C ILE A 289 26.80 6.87 2.53
N ASN A 290 27.02 6.33 3.73
CA ASN A 290 26.24 5.21 4.24
C ASN A 290 25.08 5.77 5.08
N TRP A 291 23.92 5.89 4.46
CA TRP A 291 22.74 6.45 5.11
C TRP A 291 22.23 5.55 6.23
N GLN A 292 21.99 6.09 7.40
CA GLN A 292 21.43 5.32 8.52
C GLN A 292 19.97 4.95 8.28
N LEU A 293 19.23 5.82 7.59
CA LEU A 293 17.87 5.58 7.14
C LEU A 293 17.65 6.26 5.77
N VAL A 294 17.06 5.55 4.84
CA VAL A 294 16.48 6.13 3.61
C VAL A 294 14.96 6.05 3.70
N VAL A 295 14.32 7.20 3.64
CA VAL A 295 12.86 7.34 3.61
C VAL A 295 12.43 7.68 2.18
N LEU A 296 11.49 6.93 1.62
CA LEU A 296 10.82 7.27 0.37
C LEU A 296 9.42 7.79 0.69
N ASP A 297 9.18 9.08 0.49
CA ASP A 297 7.83 9.66 0.61
C ASP A 297 7.10 9.61 -0.73
N GLU A 298 5.79 9.34 -0.71
CA GLU A 298 5.01 8.98 -1.89
C GLU A 298 5.69 7.84 -2.67
N ALA A 299 5.98 6.75 -1.96
CA ALA A 299 6.81 5.64 -2.44
C ALA A 299 6.26 4.94 -3.69
N GLN A 300 4.98 5.14 -4.06
CA GLN A 300 4.45 4.70 -5.35
C GLN A 300 5.22 5.28 -6.57
N ASN A 301 6.10 6.26 -6.37
CA ASN A 301 7.00 6.76 -7.42
C ASN A 301 8.01 5.71 -7.90
N ILE A 302 8.26 4.66 -7.11
CA ILE A 302 9.13 3.53 -7.46
C ILE A 302 8.37 2.24 -7.79
N LYS A 303 7.06 2.30 -8.05
CA LYS A 303 6.25 1.12 -8.34
C LYS A 303 6.71 0.34 -9.59
N ASN A 304 7.15 1.04 -10.64
CA ASN A 304 7.66 0.39 -11.83
C ASN A 304 9.11 -0.11 -11.62
N PRO A 305 9.35 -1.44 -11.52
CA PRO A 305 10.67 -2.01 -11.22
C PRO A 305 11.73 -1.69 -12.29
N TYR A 306 11.31 -1.42 -13.52
CA TYR A 306 12.22 -1.16 -14.64
C TYR A 306 12.65 0.31 -14.75
N SER A 307 12.00 1.22 -14.05
CA SER A 307 12.29 2.65 -14.15
C SER A 307 13.67 3.01 -13.56
N ALA A 308 14.33 4.03 -14.14
CA ALA A 308 15.60 4.54 -13.62
C ALA A 308 15.47 5.01 -12.15
N ARG A 309 14.32 5.61 -11.80
CA ARG A 309 14.04 6.06 -10.41
C ARG A 309 14.07 4.89 -9.44
N THR A 310 13.40 3.80 -9.76
CA THR A 310 13.35 2.61 -8.93
C THR A 310 14.73 2.01 -8.74
N LYS A 311 15.47 1.81 -9.82
CA LYS A 311 16.82 1.26 -9.78
C LYS A 311 17.72 2.13 -8.91
N SER A 312 17.78 3.43 -9.15
CA SER A 312 18.61 4.34 -8.36
C SER A 312 18.21 4.38 -6.88
N CYS A 313 16.91 4.36 -6.54
CA CYS A 313 16.49 4.31 -5.13
C CYS A 313 16.89 3.00 -4.45
N LYS A 314 16.82 1.86 -5.15
CA LYS A 314 17.26 0.56 -4.63
C LYS A 314 18.78 0.50 -4.45
N ASP A 315 19.54 1.14 -5.31
CA ASP A 315 21.00 1.20 -5.28
C ASP A 315 21.57 2.11 -4.18
N LEU A 316 20.75 2.92 -3.51
CA LEU A 316 21.20 3.78 -2.40
C LEU A 316 21.76 2.94 -1.24
N ARG A 317 23.02 3.26 -0.84
CA ARG A 317 23.69 2.64 0.31
C ARG A 317 23.03 3.05 1.62
N ARG A 318 22.40 2.12 2.32
CA ARG A 318 21.62 2.38 3.54
C ARG A 318 21.66 1.24 4.53
N GLN A 319 21.47 1.57 5.80
CA GLN A 319 21.31 0.58 6.87
C GLN A 319 19.85 0.15 7.02
N ARG A 320 18.92 1.12 6.89
CA ARG A 320 17.49 0.93 7.10
C ARG A 320 16.68 1.60 6.00
N SER A 321 15.48 1.09 5.74
CA SER A 321 14.57 1.57 4.69
C SER A 321 13.18 1.82 5.25
N LEU A 322 12.57 2.95 4.89
CA LEU A 322 11.18 3.27 5.22
C LEU A 322 10.49 3.78 3.96
N ALA A 323 9.43 3.11 3.54
CA ALA A 323 8.56 3.58 2.48
C ALA A 323 7.29 4.21 3.09
N VAL A 324 6.90 5.37 2.60
CA VAL A 324 5.71 6.12 3.05
C VAL A 324 4.79 6.32 1.85
N SER A 325 3.56 5.87 1.93
CA SER A 325 2.57 6.06 0.88
C SER A 325 1.15 6.02 1.44
N GLY A 326 0.28 6.92 0.98
CA GLY A 326 -1.16 6.82 1.26
C GLY A 326 -1.87 5.77 0.40
N THR A 327 -1.25 5.39 -0.70
CA THR A 327 -1.76 4.41 -1.69
C THR A 327 -0.61 3.50 -2.09
N PRO A 328 -0.18 2.58 -1.21
CA PRO A 328 0.99 1.75 -1.47
C PRO A 328 0.82 0.84 -2.69
N PHE A 329 -0.44 0.52 -3.06
CA PHE A 329 -0.75 -0.41 -4.14
C PHE A 329 -1.88 0.15 -5.00
N GLU A 330 -1.63 0.28 -6.30
CA GLU A 330 -2.61 0.91 -7.19
C GLU A 330 -3.15 -0.04 -8.26
N ASN A 331 -2.29 -0.80 -8.96
CA ASN A 331 -2.72 -1.48 -10.18
C ASN A 331 -2.18 -2.89 -10.39
N HIS A 332 -0.95 -3.22 -9.96
CA HIS A 332 -0.29 -4.48 -10.30
C HIS A 332 0.42 -5.10 -9.10
N VAL A 333 0.47 -6.42 -9.08
CA VAL A 333 1.22 -7.17 -8.06
C VAL A 333 2.72 -6.88 -8.16
N SER A 334 3.24 -6.58 -9.35
CA SER A 334 4.63 -6.13 -9.55
C SER A 334 4.95 -4.78 -8.90
N ASP A 335 3.95 -3.90 -8.72
CA ASP A 335 4.10 -2.65 -7.98
C ASP A 335 4.49 -2.93 -6.51
N ILE A 336 3.88 -3.97 -5.94
CA ILE A 336 4.14 -4.46 -4.57
C ILE A 336 5.57 -5.00 -4.46
N TRP A 337 5.97 -5.85 -5.41
CA TRP A 337 7.32 -6.41 -5.43
C TRP A 337 8.37 -5.29 -5.38
N SER A 338 8.18 -4.24 -6.15
CA SER A 338 9.13 -3.13 -6.22
C SER A 338 9.30 -2.41 -4.88
N LEU A 339 8.20 -2.19 -4.14
CA LEU A 339 8.21 -1.53 -2.82
C LEU A 339 8.81 -2.44 -1.75
N ILE A 340 8.41 -3.72 -1.74
CA ILE A 340 8.94 -4.69 -0.78
C ILE A 340 10.44 -4.91 -1.00
N ASP A 341 10.90 -5.03 -2.25
CA ASP A 341 12.32 -5.18 -2.57
C ASP A 341 13.16 -3.94 -2.20
N PHE A 342 12.57 -2.75 -2.18
CA PHE A 342 13.24 -1.57 -1.63
C PHE A 342 13.39 -1.66 -0.11
N ILE A 343 12.33 -2.01 0.63
CA ILE A 343 12.39 -2.05 2.11
C ILE A 343 13.12 -3.28 2.62
N GLN A 344 13.00 -4.41 1.92
CA GLN A 344 13.58 -5.69 2.29
C GLN A 344 14.08 -6.43 1.03
N PRO A 345 15.30 -6.16 0.58
CA PRO A 345 15.84 -6.74 -0.64
C PRO A 345 15.81 -8.28 -0.64
N ASN A 346 15.43 -8.85 -1.79
CA ASN A 346 15.37 -10.28 -2.07
C ASN A 346 14.33 -11.10 -1.28
N ILE A 347 13.47 -10.51 -0.46
CA ILE A 347 12.48 -11.26 0.32
C ILE A 347 11.42 -11.94 -0.59
N LEU A 348 11.11 -11.36 -1.73
CA LEU A 348 10.20 -11.93 -2.75
C LEU A 348 10.95 -12.60 -3.91
N GLY A 349 12.26 -12.80 -3.77
CA GLY A 349 13.10 -13.34 -4.83
C GLY A 349 13.25 -12.41 -6.04
N SER A 350 13.69 -12.93 -7.17
CA SER A 350 13.80 -12.12 -8.39
C SER A 350 12.43 -11.75 -8.95
N LEU A 351 12.33 -10.59 -9.61
CA LEU A 351 11.07 -10.16 -10.25
C LEU A 351 10.51 -11.23 -11.19
N GLN A 352 11.36 -11.88 -11.99
CA GLN A 352 10.92 -12.92 -12.94
C GLN A 352 10.34 -14.14 -12.22
N SER A 353 10.95 -14.58 -11.12
CA SER A 353 10.43 -15.68 -10.29
C SER A 353 9.11 -15.30 -9.67
N PHE A 354 8.99 -14.07 -9.17
CA PHE A 354 7.79 -13.55 -8.54
C PHE A 354 6.62 -13.47 -9.54
N GLU A 355 6.81 -12.88 -10.73
CA GLU A 355 5.80 -12.79 -11.79
C GLU A 355 5.35 -14.17 -12.31
N THR A 356 6.20 -15.19 -12.16
CA THR A 356 5.84 -16.58 -12.52
C THR A 356 5.01 -17.28 -11.44
N SER A 357 5.30 -16.97 -10.17
CA SER A 357 4.69 -17.65 -9.00
C SER A 357 3.44 -16.97 -8.47
N VAL A 358 3.25 -15.68 -8.76
CA VAL A 358 2.14 -14.88 -8.24
C VAL A 358 1.37 -14.28 -9.42
N SER A 359 0.09 -14.66 -9.53
CA SER A 359 -0.81 -14.13 -10.57
C SER A 359 -1.15 -12.65 -10.31
N ASP A 360 -1.32 -11.87 -11.39
CA ASP A 360 -1.74 -10.47 -11.29
C ASP A 360 -3.27 -10.37 -11.20
N ASP A 361 -3.81 -10.90 -10.10
CA ASP A 361 -5.24 -10.95 -9.79
C ASP A 361 -5.49 -10.94 -8.27
N VAL A 362 -6.75 -11.10 -7.86
CA VAL A 362 -7.17 -11.13 -6.45
C VAL A 362 -6.53 -12.28 -5.68
N ASP A 363 -6.34 -13.45 -6.32
CA ASP A 363 -5.77 -14.63 -5.65
C ASP A 363 -4.26 -14.46 -5.44
N GLY A 364 -3.55 -13.89 -6.41
CA GLY A 364 -2.15 -13.48 -6.24
C GLY A 364 -1.99 -12.45 -5.12
N GLY A 365 -2.92 -11.49 -5.04
CA GLY A 365 -2.99 -10.53 -3.94
C GLY A 365 -3.08 -11.20 -2.57
N LYS A 366 -4.01 -12.14 -2.39
CA LYS A 366 -4.18 -12.90 -1.13
C LYS A 366 -2.95 -13.68 -0.72
N ARG A 367 -2.17 -14.20 -1.67
CA ARG A 367 -0.94 -14.94 -1.38
C ARG A 367 0.17 -14.07 -0.80
N ILE A 368 0.20 -12.78 -1.17
CA ILE A 368 1.23 -11.83 -0.71
C ILE A 368 0.78 -11.11 0.57
N GLU A 369 -0.52 -11.05 0.82
CA GLU A 369 -1.09 -10.32 1.94
C GLU A 369 -0.43 -10.62 3.30
N PRO A 370 -0.09 -11.85 3.66
CA PRO A 370 0.59 -12.14 4.92
C PRO A 370 1.97 -11.47 5.05
N ILE A 371 2.76 -11.47 3.97
CA ILE A 371 4.07 -10.79 3.96
C ILE A 371 3.87 -9.27 4.07
N LEU A 372 2.95 -8.76 3.28
CA LEU A 372 2.67 -7.34 3.25
C LEU A 372 2.19 -6.83 4.60
N SER A 373 1.25 -7.54 5.22
CA SER A 373 0.70 -7.21 6.54
C SER A 373 1.78 -7.18 7.62
N SER A 374 2.80 -8.03 7.51
CA SER A 374 3.91 -8.05 8.46
C SER A 374 4.89 -6.88 8.30
N LEU A 375 4.97 -6.29 7.11
CA LEU A 375 5.91 -5.21 6.75
C LEU A 375 5.24 -3.84 6.64
N MET A 376 3.92 -3.75 6.78
CA MET A 376 3.17 -2.52 6.57
C MET A 376 2.18 -2.26 7.71
N VAL A 377 2.17 -1.02 8.20
CA VAL A 377 1.05 -0.51 9.00
C VAL A 377 0.18 0.39 8.11
N ARG A 378 -1.14 0.12 8.08
CA ARG A 378 -2.12 0.89 7.34
C ARG A 378 -3.35 1.17 8.20
N ARG A 379 -3.63 2.44 8.44
CA ARG A 379 -4.81 2.88 9.19
C ARG A 379 -5.68 3.76 8.30
N LEU A 380 -6.98 3.61 8.43
CA LEU A 380 -7.97 4.41 7.73
C LEU A 380 -8.40 5.58 8.62
N VAL A 381 -8.69 6.73 8.03
CA VAL A 381 -9.17 7.93 8.73
C VAL A 381 -10.43 7.59 9.53
N ALA A 382 -11.36 6.84 8.95
CA ALA A 382 -12.60 6.42 9.60
C ALA A 382 -12.40 5.66 10.91
N ASN A 383 -11.28 4.94 11.06
CA ASN A 383 -11.02 4.09 12.23
C ASN A 383 -10.29 4.84 13.35
N VAL A 384 -9.46 5.85 13.02
CA VAL A 384 -8.52 6.43 14.00
C VAL A 384 -8.69 7.94 14.22
N ALA A 385 -9.40 8.64 13.35
CA ALA A 385 -9.58 10.09 13.42
C ALA A 385 -11.07 10.46 13.68
N GLN A 386 -11.62 9.92 14.76
CA GLN A 386 -13.01 10.17 15.20
C GLN A 386 -13.28 11.64 15.53
N ASP A 387 -12.26 12.46 15.69
CA ASP A 387 -12.32 13.90 15.89
C ASP A 387 -12.52 14.71 14.60
N LEU A 388 -12.40 14.07 13.42
CA LEU A 388 -12.72 14.75 12.16
C LEU A 388 -14.23 14.83 11.96
N PRO A 389 -14.72 15.95 11.36
CA PRO A 389 -16.12 16.08 10.99
C PRO A 389 -16.52 15.01 9.96
N GLU A 390 -17.81 14.84 9.77
CA GLU A 390 -18.35 13.91 8.79
C GLU A 390 -17.88 14.25 7.36
N LYS A 391 -17.65 13.22 6.53
CA LYS A 391 -17.41 13.34 5.09
C LYS A 391 -18.59 12.72 4.33
N VAL A 392 -19.34 13.56 3.62
CA VAL A 392 -20.48 13.15 2.81
C VAL A 392 -20.06 13.12 1.34
N VAL A 393 -20.12 11.95 0.72
CA VAL A 393 -19.81 11.78 -0.71
C VAL A 393 -21.10 11.59 -1.49
N THR A 394 -21.35 12.45 -2.47
CA THR A 394 -22.55 12.42 -3.29
C THR A 394 -22.18 12.30 -4.77
N THR A 395 -22.62 11.23 -5.40
CA THR A 395 -22.53 11.10 -6.86
C THR A 395 -23.64 11.90 -7.53
N GLN A 396 -23.31 12.58 -8.63
CA GLN A 396 -24.19 13.40 -9.43
C GLN A 396 -24.25 12.81 -10.85
N PRO A 397 -25.04 11.74 -11.09
CA PRO A 397 -25.23 11.20 -12.43
C PRO A 397 -26.07 12.16 -13.26
N LEU A 398 -25.59 12.51 -14.44
CA LEU A 398 -26.20 13.47 -15.35
C LEU A 398 -26.54 12.79 -16.68
N GLN A 399 -27.59 13.22 -17.32
CA GLN A 399 -27.92 12.81 -18.68
C GLN A 399 -27.56 13.95 -19.64
N MET A 400 -26.94 13.66 -20.77
CA MET A 400 -26.68 14.63 -21.81
C MET A 400 -27.99 15.16 -22.39
N SER A 401 -28.03 16.44 -22.72
CA SER A 401 -29.11 17.03 -23.52
C SER A 401 -29.11 16.40 -24.94
N GLU A 402 -30.18 16.64 -25.70
CA GLU A 402 -30.24 16.19 -27.10
C GLU A 402 -29.08 16.76 -27.92
N PHE A 403 -28.77 18.03 -27.72
CA PHE A 403 -27.65 18.70 -28.36
C PHE A 403 -26.31 18.04 -28.01
N GLU A 404 -26.03 17.83 -26.72
CA GLU A 404 -24.78 17.19 -26.28
C GLU A 404 -24.68 15.75 -26.79
N THR A 405 -25.80 15.00 -26.81
CA THR A 405 -25.86 13.63 -27.32
C THR A 405 -25.52 13.57 -28.80
N GLU A 406 -26.08 14.46 -29.61
CA GLU A 406 -25.77 14.55 -31.05
C GLU A 406 -24.30 14.91 -31.27
N GLN A 407 -23.80 15.91 -30.58
CA GLN A 407 -22.40 16.33 -30.67
C GLN A 407 -21.42 15.22 -30.23
N TYR A 408 -21.75 14.50 -29.14
CA TYR A 408 -20.94 13.39 -28.66
C TYR A 408 -20.85 12.26 -29.72
N ASN A 409 -22.00 11.89 -30.30
CA ASN A 409 -22.07 10.83 -31.30
C ASN A 409 -21.31 11.19 -32.58
N ASN A 410 -21.43 12.45 -33.02
CA ASN A 410 -20.69 12.98 -34.17
C ASN A 410 -19.18 12.97 -33.89
N TYR A 411 -18.77 13.42 -32.70
CA TYR A 411 -17.38 13.42 -32.28
C TYR A 411 -16.80 12.00 -32.15
N LEU A 412 -17.56 11.07 -31.54
CA LEU A 412 -17.19 9.66 -31.47
C LEU A 412 -16.98 9.04 -32.84
N SER A 413 -17.88 9.35 -33.81
CA SER A 413 -17.76 8.86 -35.20
C SER A 413 -16.50 9.37 -35.85
N HIS A 414 -16.22 10.67 -35.71
CA HIS A 414 -14.97 11.27 -36.21
C HIS A 414 -13.72 10.65 -35.59
N LEU A 415 -13.72 10.40 -34.27
CA LEU A 415 -12.59 9.75 -33.61
C LEU A 415 -12.37 8.33 -34.13
N LYS A 416 -13.45 7.57 -34.43
CA LYS A 416 -13.36 6.22 -34.99
C LYS A 416 -12.73 6.22 -36.41
N GLU A 417 -12.87 7.30 -37.17
CA GLU A 417 -12.19 7.47 -38.45
C GLU A 417 -10.70 7.82 -38.31
N CYS A 418 -10.35 8.56 -37.24
CA CYS A 418 -8.99 9.06 -37.01
C CYS A 418 -8.08 8.05 -36.29
N PHE A 419 -8.63 7.13 -35.52
CA PHE A 419 -7.88 6.18 -34.72
C PHE A 419 -8.06 4.74 -35.22
N ASP A 420 -6.99 3.93 -35.09
CA ASP A 420 -7.08 2.50 -35.35
C ASP A 420 -7.96 1.83 -34.29
N THR A 421 -9.13 1.33 -34.72
CA THR A 421 -10.12 0.69 -33.87
C THR A 421 -9.81 -0.77 -33.56
N SER A 422 -8.74 -1.34 -34.14
CA SER A 422 -8.35 -2.75 -33.92
C SER A 422 -7.78 -2.98 -32.51
N ASN A 423 -7.36 -1.93 -31.80
CA ASN A 423 -6.86 -2.01 -30.42
C ASN A 423 -7.55 -0.96 -29.53
N PRO A 424 -7.75 -1.25 -28.22
CA PRO A 424 -8.25 -0.28 -27.25
C PRO A 424 -7.36 0.97 -27.27
N ASN A 425 -7.92 2.12 -27.66
CA ASN A 425 -7.16 3.35 -27.88
C ASN A 425 -7.36 4.33 -26.73
N LEU A 426 -6.35 4.43 -25.86
CA LEU A 426 -6.33 5.38 -24.74
C LEU A 426 -6.44 6.84 -25.22
N GLY A 427 -5.93 7.16 -26.42
CA GLY A 427 -6.05 8.49 -27.02
C GLY A 427 -7.50 8.85 -27.29
N MET A 428 -8.27 7.93 -27.88
CA MET A 428 -9.69 8.11 -28.13
C MET A 428 -10.50 8.26 -26.84
N LEU A 429 -10.24 7.41 -25.83
CA LEU A 429 -10.83 7.55 -24.52
C LEU A 429 -10.57 8.93 -23.89
N GLN A 430 -9.34 9.41 -24.00
CA GLN A 430 -8.95 10.74 -23.48
C GLN A 430 -9.71 11.86 -24.19
N GLN A 431 -9.87 11.79 -25.49
CA GLN A 431 -10.63 12.79 -26.26
C GLN A 431 -12.11 12.82 -25.87
N LEU A 432 -12.75 11.66 -25.70
CA LEU A 432 -14.14 11.57 -25.25
C LEU A 432 -14.31 12.12 -23.81
N ARG A 433 -13.34 11.88 -22.92
CA ARG A 433 -13.35 12.47 -21.58
C ARG A 433 -13.22 14.00 -21.61
N ILE A 434 -12.44 14.56 -22.56
CA ILE A 434 -12.36 16.02 -22.77
C ILE A 434 -13.73 16.54 -23.22
N PHE A 435 -14.38 15.87 -24.16
CA PHE A 435 -15.72 16.24 -24.60
C PHE A 435 -16.75 16.23 -23.46
N CYS A 436 -16.73 15.19 -22.63
CA CYS A 436 -17.61 15.10 -21.44
C CYS A 436 -17.33 16.19 -20.41
N THR A 437 -16.22 16.89 -20.47
CA THR A 437 -15.95 18.02 -19.61
C THR A 437 -16.80 19.22 -20.02
N HIS A 438 -16.73 19.57 -21.26
CA HIS A 438 -17.54 20.58 -21.94
C HIS A 438 -17.40 20.38 -23.45
N PRO A 439 -18.45 20.37 -24.25
CA PRO A 439 -18.36 20.16 -25.69
C PRO A 439 -17.32 21.09 -26.37
N TYR A 440 -17.30 22.35 -25.99
CA TYR A 440 -16.33 23.33 -26.51
C TYR A 440 -14.89 23.17 -25.99
N ALA A 441 -14.66 22.39 -24.96
CA ALA A 441 -13.29 22.06 -24.53
C ALA A 441 -12.59 21.11 -25.51
N ALA A 442 -13.35 20.32 -26.26
CA ALA A 442 -12.84 19.40 -27.29
C ALA A 442 -12.61 20.11 -28.65
N VAL A 443 -13.31 21.21 -28.93
CA VAL A 443 -13.24 21.96 -30.19
C VAL A 443 -12.48 23.28 -29.94
N GLN A 444 -11.62 23.68 -30.88
CA GLN A 444 -10.96 24.99 -30.83
C GLN A 444 -11.97 26.07 -31.26
N SER A 445 -12.58 26.76 -30.32
CA SER A 445 -13.40 27.94 -30.58
C SER A 445 -13.03 29.07 -29.63
N ASP A 446 -12.98 30.31 -30.10
CA ASP A 446 -12.90 31.49 -29.27
C ASP A 446 -14.22 31.62 -28.48
N ILE A 447 -14.07 31.75 -27.16
CA ILE A 447 -15.18 31.57 -26.21
C ILE A 447 -15.87 32.95 -26.03
N ASP A 448 -16.91 33.21 -26.82
CA ASP A 448 -17.88 34.27 -26.52
C ASP A 448 -19.29 33.65 -26.45
N PHE A 449 -19.50 32.76 -25.41
CA PHE A 449 -20.78 32.08 -25.22
C PHE A 449 -21.01 31.84 -23.70
N ASP A 450 -22.27 31.74 -23.29
CA ASP A 450 -22.58 31.30 -21.90
C ASP A 450 -22.30 29.78 -21.78
N PRO A 451 -21.33 29.35 -20.93
CA PRO A 451 -21.00 27.95 -20.77
C PRO A 451 -22.18 27.07 -20.31
N THR A 452 -23.21 27.66 -19.71
CA THR A 452 -24.39 26.93 -19.25
C THR A 452 -25.33 26.52 -20.39
N GLU A 453 -25.33 27.19 -21.54
CA GLU A 453 -26.26 26.91 -22.63
C GLU A 453 -26.02 25.56 -23.32
N HIS A 454 -24.79 25.04 -23.26
CA HIS A 454 -24.37 23.89 -24.04
C HIS A 454 -23.83 22.72 -23.21
N SER A 455 -23.96 22.77 -21.87
CA SER A 455 -23.48 21.69 -21.02
C SER A 455 -24.34 21.53 -19.76
N VAL A 456 -25.08 20.43 -19.69
CA VAL A 456 -25.86 20.04 -18.51
C VAL A 456 -24.94 19.88 -17.30
N LYS A 457 -23.71 19.38 -17.50
CA LYS A 457 -22.74 19.27 -16.42
C LYS A 457 -22.33 20.63 -15.86
N TYR A 458 -22.12 21.62 -16.75
CA TYR A 458 -21.77 22.97 -16.32
C TYR A 458 -22.95 23.66 -15.62
N GLN A 459 -24.18 23.45 -16.11
CA GLN A 459 -25.39 23.93 -15.41
C GLN A 459 -25.47 23.37 -13.98
N ARG A 460 -25.34 22.05 -13.85
CA ARG A 460 -25.38 21.41 -12.52
C ARG A 460 -24.26 21.87 -11.61
N PHE A 461 -23.08 22.06 -12.16
CA PHE A 461 -21.96 22.65 -11.42
C PHE A 461 -22.29 24.05 -10.90
N CYS A 462 -22.85 24.93 -11.73
CA CYS A 462 -23.27 26.27 -11.32
C CYS A 462 -24.34 26.23 -10.22
N GLU A 463 -25.34 25.35 -10.30
CA GLU A 463 -26.36 25.17 -9.25
C GLU A 463 -25.71 24.80 -7.89
N ILE A 464 -24.74 23.88 -7.90
CA ILE A 464 -24.02 23.49 -6.68
C ILE A 464 -23.22 24.67 -6.14
N VAL A 465 -22.52 25.42 -6.99
CA VAL A 465 -21.73 26.60 -6.58
C VAL A 465 -22.64 27.68 -6.02
N GLU A 466 -23.79 27.93 -6.61
CA GLU A 466 -24.81 28.89 -6.12
C GLU A 466 -25.26 28.54 -4.69
N GLU A 467 -25.55 27.26 -4.45
CA GLU A 467 -25.92 26.77 -3.12
C GLU A 467 -24.79 26.98 -2.11
N ILE A 468 -23.54 26.69 -2.47
CA ILE A 468 -22.36 26.88 -1.60
C ILE A 468 -22.16 28.37 -1.28
N VAL A 469 -22.23 29.23 -2.29
CA VAL A 469 -22.09 30.68 -2.13
C VAL A 469 -23.19 31.24 -1.24
N SER A 470 -24.46 30.80 -1.40
CA SER A 470 -25.57 31.21 -0.55
C SER A 470 -25.40 30.87 0.93
N ARG A 471 -24.63 29.81 1.24
CA ARG A 471 -24.25 29.40 2.60
C ARG A 471 -23.03 30.15 3.14
N ASN A 472 -22.45 31.08 2.39
CA ASN A 472 -21.19 31.77 2.70
C ASN A 472 -20.02 30.80 2.91
N GLU A 473 -19.94 29.76 2.07
CA GLU A 473 -18.92 28.71 2.16
C GLU A 473 -17.98 28.74 0.95
N LYS A 474 -16.87 27.98 1.04
CA LYS A 474 -15.83 27.93 0.01
C LYS A 474 -15.80 26.56 -0.66
N VAL A 475 -15.41 26.54 -1.93
CA VAL A 475 -15.35 25.33 -2.75
C VAL A 475 -13.98 25.13 -3.39
N ILE A 476 -13.56 23.87 -3.41
CA ILE A 476 -12.44 23.37 -4.22
C ILE A 476 -13.03 22.59 -5.39
N VAL A 477 -12.58 22.89 -6.60
CA VAL A 477 -13.04 22.20 -7.81
C VAL A 477 -11.86 21.55 -8.50
N PHE A 478 -11.94 20.24 -8.72
CA PHE A 478 -10.91 19.48 -9.40
C PHE A 478 -11.26 19.22 -10.85
N THR A 479 -10.32 19.57 -11.75
CA THR A 479 -10.36 19.23 -13.17
C THR A 479 -8.96 18.95 -13.70
N SER A 480 -8.84 17.98 -14.60
CA SER A 480 -7.56 17.63 -15.24
C SER A 480 -7.32 18.39 -16.54
N TYR A 481 -8.29 19.16 -17.02
CA TYR A 481 -8.28 19.75 -18.37
C TYR A 481 -8.05 21.26 -18.36
N LYS A 482 -6.98 21.69 -19.06
CA LYS A 482 -6.49 23.08 -19.06
C LYS A 482 -7.58 24.09 -19.47
N LYS A 483 -8.29 23.84 -20.56
CA LYS A 483 -9.34 24.76 -21.06
C LYS A 483 -10.46 25.04 -20.05
N MET A 484 -10.73 24.11 -19.12
CA MET A 484 -11.74 24.33 -18.08
C MET A 484 -11.33 25.39 -17.07
N PHE A 485 -10.01 25.54 -16.80
CA PHE A 485 -9.55 26.63 -15.93
C PHE A 485 -9.87 27.99 -16.50
N ASP A 486 -9.75 28.16 -17.82
CA ASP A 486 -10.06 29.42 -18.50
C ASP A 486 -11.57 29.71 -18.40
N ILE A 487 -12.43 28.71 -18.67
CA ILE A 487 -13.88 28.82 -18.53
C ILE A 487 -14.26 29.17 -17.08
N PHE A 488 -13.75 28.43 -16.10
CA PHE A 488 -14.08 28.68 -14.70
C PHE A 488 -13.63 30.07 -14.21
N LEU A 489 -12.43 30.51 -14.58
CA LEU A 489 -11.89 31.79 -14.15
C LEU A 489 -12.56 32.98 -14.85
N SER A 490 -13.12 32.79 -16.04
CA SER A 490 -13.88 33.83 -16.74
C SER A 490 -15.31 33.94 -16.24
N ASP A 491 -16.02 32.84 -16.03
CA ASP A 491 -17.45 32.83 -15.74
C ASP A 491 -17.76 32.93 -14.23
N ILE A 492 -17.16 32.08 -13.39
CA ILE A 492 -17.55 31.93 -11.97
C ILE A 492 -17.42 33.23 -11.14
N PRO A 493 -16.33 34.03 -11.27
CA PRO A 493 -16.24 35.29 -10.57
C PRO A 493 -17.32 36.29 -10.98
N GLN A 494 -17.68 36.32 -12.27
CA GLN A 494 -18.66 37.26 -12.80
C GLN A 494 -20.08 36.81 -12.45
N ARG A 495 -20.37 35.51 -12.58
CA ARG A 495 -21.70 34.94 -12.34
C ARG A 495 -22.11 35.01 -10.86
N PHE A 496 -21.18 34.74 -9.93
CA PHE A 496 -21.46 34.67 -8.50
C PHE A 496 -20.88 35.81 -7.65
N GLY A 497 -20.12 36.72 -8.24
CA GLY A 497 -19.50 37.82 -7.51
C GLY A 497 -18.45 37.38 -6.48
N ILE A 498 -17.79 36.25 -6.69
CA ILE A 498 -16.83 35.67 -5.76
C ILE A 498 -15.40 35.72 -6.30
N LYS A 499 -14.42 35.63 -5.37
CA LYS A 499 -13.02 35.50 -5.77
C LYS A 499 -12.72 34.07 -6.21
N ALA A 500 -11.90 33.92 -7.23
CA ALA A 500 -11.46 32.62 -7.74
C ALA A 500 -9.98 32.60 -8.06
N TRP A 501 -9.33 31.45 -7.84
CA TRP A 501 -7.94 31.18 -8.17
C TRP A 501 -7.82 29.82 -8.83
N ALA A 502 -6.71 29.60 -9.54
CA ALA A 502 -6.38 28.33 -10.13
C ALA A 502 -4.95 27.90 -9.78
N ILE A 503 -4.75 26.61 -9.52
CA ILE A 503 -3.44 25.97 -9.42
C ILE A 503 -3.42 24.80 -10.41
N ASN A 504 -2.58 24.93 -11.41
CA ASN A 504 -2.39 23.91 -12.46
C ASN A 504 -0.90 23.56 -12.62
N GLY A 505 -0.54 22.83 -13.69
CA GLY A 505 0.85 22.45 -13.96
C GLY A 505 1.78 23.63 -14.27
N GLU A 506 1.23 24.77 -14.72
CA GLU A 506 1.99 25.97 -15.09
C GLU A 506 2.22 26.90 -13.90
N THR A 507 1.44 26.77 -12.81
CA THR A 507 1.60 27.59 -11.61
C THR A 507 2.93 27.27 -10.92
N PRO A 508 3.84 28.27 -10.74
CA PRO A 508 5.10 28.08 -10.04
C PRO A 508 4.91 27.50 -8.64
N VAL A 509 5.82 26.62 -8.23
CA VAL A 509 5.67 25.90 -6.94
C VAL A 509 5.64 26.88 -5.76
N GLU A 510 6.43 27.94 -5.83
CA GLU A 510 6.54 28.98 -4.80
C GLU A 510 5.22 29.76 -4.62
N GLU A 511 4.46 29.96 -5.68
CA GLU A 511 3.21 30.72 -5.67
C GLU A 511 2.03 29.89 -5.14
N ARG A 512 2.08 28.57 -5.30
CA ARG A 512 0.97 27.66 -4.92
C ARG A 512 0.59 27.82 -3.45
N GLN A 513 1.57 27.88 -2.57
CA GLN A 513 1.31 28.03 -1.13
C GLN A 513 0.73 29.42 -0.81
N GLN A 514 1.16 30.48 -1.45
CA GLN A 514 0.62 31.81 -1.25
C GLN A 514 -0.84 31.92 -1.67
N ILE A 515 -1.21 31.27 -2.80
CA ILE A 515 -2.60 31.19 -3.25
C ILE A 515 -3.46 30.45 -2.20
N VAL A 516 -2.97 29.31 -1.71
CA VAL A 516 -3.68 28.53 -0.69
C VAL A 516 -3.83 29.29 0.62
N ASP A 517 -2.79 29.97 1.08
CA ASP A 517 -2.84 30.77 2.31
C ASP A 517 -3.83 31.93 2.17
N THR A 518 -3.84 32.60 1.01
CA THR A 518 -4.81 33.67 0.70
C THR A 518 -6.24 33.13 0.70
N PHE A 519 -6.47 31.98 0.05
CA PHE A 519 -7.77 31.33 -0.01
C PHE A 519 -8.24 30.86 1.38
N ASN A 520 -7.37 30.24 2.18
CA ASN A 520 -7.72 29.77 3.51
C ASN A 520 -8.13 30.92 4.45
N ASN A 521 -7.41 32.05 4.40
CA ASN A 521 -7.60 33.19 5.30
C ASN A 521 -8.75 34.14 4.86
N LEU A 522 -9.38 33.89 3.72
CA LEU A 522 -10.50 34.71 3.28
C LEU A 522 -11.78 34.37 4.06
N ASP A 523 -12.54 35.33 4.55
CA ASP A 523 -13.78 35.09 5.28
C ASP A 523 -15.06 35.07 4.39
N SER A 524 -14.93 35.37 3.10
CA SER A 524 -16.02 35.37 2.14
C SER A 524 -16.02 34.10 1.27
N PRO A 525 -17.16 33.79 0.60
CA PRO A 525 -17.20 32.71 -0.38
C PRO A 525 -16.12 32.86 -1.45
N ALA A 526 -15.57 31.73 -1.86
CA ALA A 526 -14.53 31.73 -2.87
C ALA A 526 -14.42 30.35 -3.53
N ALA A 527 -13.88 30.30 -4.73
CA ALA A 527 -13.61 29.07 -5.46
C ALA A 527 -12.09 28.91 -5.72
N LEU A 528 -11.60 27.68 -5.55
CA LEU A 528 -10.23 27.32 -5.90
C LEU A 528 -10.24 26.16 -6.88
N PHE A 529 -9.80 26.40 -8.11
CA PHE A 529 -9.72 25.41 -9.17
C PHE A 529 -8.36 24.72 -9.16
N LEU A 530 -8.35 23.41 -9.13
CA LEU A 530 -7.13 22.63 -8.96
C LEU A 530 -7.01 21.51 -10.01
N ASN A 531 -5.80 21.35 -10.55
CA ASN A 531 -5.48 20.09 -11.21
C ASN A 531 -5.16 19.03 -10.14
N PRO A 532 -5.79 17.85 -10.16
CA PRO A 532 -5.57 16.80 -9.16
C PRO A 532 -4.09 16.43 -8.97
N ARG A 533 -3.32 16.38 -10.06
CA ARG A 533 -1.88 16.09 -10.02
C ARG A 533 -1.06 17.23 -9.43
N ALA A 534 -1.43 18.48 -9.71
CA ALA A 534 -0.78 19.65 -9.10
C ALA A 534 -1.13 19.79 -7.62
N ALA A 535 -2.36 19.43 -7.23
CA ALA A 535 -2.80 19.36 -5.83
C ALA A 535 -2.12 18.23 -5.04
N GLY A 536 -1.60 17.20 -5.70
CA GLY A 536 -0.78 16.14 -5.09
C GLY A 536 0.44 16.64 -4.31
N THR A 537 0.72 17.93 -4.36
CA THR A 537 1.90 18.60 -3.84
C THR A 537 1.86 18.98 -2.34
N GLY A 538 1.03 18.31 -1.52
CA GLY A 538 1.05 18.52 -0.06
C GLY A 538 0.32 19.78 0.42
N LEU A 539 -0.45 20.45 -0.43
CA LEU A 539 -1.21 21.64 -0.09
C LEU A 539 -2.25 21.34 1.02
N ASN A 540 -2.39 22.25 1.97
CA ASN A 540 -3.33 22.15 3.07
C ASN A 540 -4.47 23.17 2.87
N ILE A 541 -5.65 22.70 2.44
CA ILE A 541 -6.75 23.59 2.03
C ILE A 541 -7.97 23.35 2.94
N THR A 542 -7.79 23.58 4.24
CA THR A 542 -8.84 23.40 5.25
C THR A 542 -9.86 24.55 5.30
N GLY A 543 -9.62 25.63 4.58
CA GLY A 543 -10.56 26.74 4.47
C GLY A 543 -11.83 26.42 3.69
N ALA A 544 -11.85 25.35 2.88
CA ALA A 544 -13.01 24.89 2.15
C ALA A 544 -13.59 23.60 2.77
N ASN A 545 -14.91 23.50 2.77
CA ASN A 545 -15.64 22.30 3.18
C ASN A 545 -16.46 21.67 2.05
N HIS A 546 -16.39 22.21 0.83
CA HIS A 546 -16.98 21.63 -0.36
C HIS A 546 -15.88 21.26 -1.38
N VAL A 547 -15.97 20.06 -1.92
CA VAL A 547 -15.06 19.52 -2.94
C VAL A 547 -15.90 19.04 -4.11
N ILE A 548 -15.61 19.52 -5.30
CA ILE A 548 -16.27 19.09 -6.54
C ILE A 548 -15.26 18.40 -7.43
N HIS A 549 -15.42 17.12 -7.69
CA HIS A 549 -14.75 16.42 -8.78
C HIS A 549 -15.58 16.66 -10.06
N TYR A 550 -15.22 17.69 -10.79
CA TYR A 550 -15.88 18.06 -12.04
C TYR A 550 -15.63 17.01 -13.12
N ASN A 551 -14.42 16.40 -13.10
CA ASN A 551 -14.08 15.21 -13.86
C ASN A 551 -13.65 14.11 -12.91
N LEU A 552 -14.08 12.89 -13.16
CA LEU A 552 -13.61 11.71 -12.44
C LEU A 552 -12.23 11.31 -12.96
N GLU A 553 -11.37 10.88 -12.05
CA GLU A 553 -10.04 10.39 -12.41
C GLU A 553 -10.08 8.87 -12.70
N TRP A 554 -9.26 8.40 -13.64
CA TRP A 554 -9.14 6.96 -13.92
C TRP A 554 -8.60 6.16 -12.71
N ASN A 555 -7.77 6.82 -11.89
CA ASN A 555 -7.23 6.27 -10.66
C ASN A 555 -7.99 6.83 -9.44
N PRO A 556 -8.72 5.99 -8.67
CA PRO A 556 -9.45 6.42 -7.48
C PRO A 556 -8.56 7.04 -6.40
N ALA A 557 -7.30 6.59 -6.31
CA ALA A 557 -6.33 7.13 -5.35
C ALA A 557 -6.08 8.63 -5.56
N LEU A 558 -6.10 9.10 -6.81
CA LEU A 558 -5.90 10.52 -7.12
C LEU A 558 -7.12 11.37 -6.70
N GLU A 559 -8.34 10.84 -6.80
CA GLU A 559 -9.55 11.51 -6.27
C GLU A 559 -9.51 11.60 -4.75
N GLU A 560 -9.15 10.49 -4.08
CA GLU A 560 -9.04 10.46 -2.63
C GLU A 560 -7.95 11.40 -2.12
N GLN A 561 -6.79 11.40 -2.79
CA GLN A 561 -5.71 12.34 -2.51
C GLN A 561 -6.16 13.79 -2.65
N SER A 562 -6.95 14.07 -3.67
CA SER A 562 -7.50 15.40 -3.93
C SER A 562 -8.50 15.81 -2.83
N SER A 563 -9.44 14.95 -2.49
CA SER A 563 -10.42 15.20 -1.41
C SER A 563 -9.75 15.35 -0.04
N ALA A 564 -8.67 14.62 0.23
CA ALA A 564 -7.91 14.71 1.48
C ALA A 564 -7.18 16.05 1.66
N ARG A 565 -7.21 16.97 0.69
CA ARG A 565 -6.71 18.35 0.85
C ARG A 565 -7.65 19.20 1.69
N ALA A 566 -8.95 18.94 1.61
CA ALA A 566 -9.98 19.57 2.44
C ALA A 566 -10.34 18.72 3.67
N TYR A 567 -10.43 17.38 3.49
CA TYR A 567 -10.77 16.46 4.56
C TYR A 567 -9.52 16.00 5.30
N ARG A 568 -9.08 16.82 6.21
CA ARG A 568 -7.89 16.55 7.02
C ARG A 568 -7.94 17.32 8.34
N ARG A 569 -7.03 17.02 9.23
CA ARG A 569 -6.93 17.70 10.53
C ARG A 569 -6.77 19.20 10.38
N GLY A 570 -7.57 19.95 11.15
CA GLY A 570 -7.77 21.38 11.04
C GLY A 570 -9.09 21.74 10.32
N GLN A 571 -9.78 20.79 9.73
CA GLN A 571 -11.16 20.95 9.24
C GLN A 571 -12.15 20.84 10.41
N THR A 572 -13.04 21.81 10.53
CA THR A 572 -14.06 21.88 11.60
C THR A 572 -15.49 21.71 11.12
N LYS A 573 -15.68 21.74 9.78
CA LYS A 573 -17.00 21.63 9.14
C LYS A 573 -17.14 20.27 8.44
N THR A 574 -18.36 19.76 8.35
CA THR A 574 -18.68 18.60 7.49
C THR A 574 -18.19 18.87 6.07
N VAL A 575 -17.46 17.90 5.50
CA VAL A 575 -16.93 18.01 4.14
C VAL A 575 -17.85 17.33 3.16
N PHE A 576 -18.35 18.07 2.20
CA PHE A 576 -19.20 17.58 1.12
C PHE A 576 -18.37 17.36 -0.14
N VAL A 577 -18.42 16.15 -0.69
CA VAL A 577 -17.72 15.78 -1.91
C VAL A 577 -18.72 15.44 -3.00
N TYR A 578 -18.74 16.22 -4.08
CA TYR A 578 -19.60 16.01 -5.24
C TYR A 578 -18.81 15.40 -6.38
N ARG A 579 -19.35 14.33 -6.98
CA ARG A 579 -18.74 13.62 -8.11
C ARG A 579 -19.67 13.69 -9.32
N LEU A 580 -19.33 14.54 -10.31
CA LEU A 580 -20.14 14.78 -11.48
C LEU A 580 -19.71 13.86 -12.63
N TYR A 581 -20.65 13.17 -13.25
CA TYR A 581 -20.39 12.36 -14.44
C TYR A 581 -21.64 12.18 -15.31
N TYR A 582 -21.42 12.03 -16.62
CA TYR A 582 -22.49 11.70 -17.53
C TYR A 582 -22.74 10.18 -17.56
N THR A 583 -24.02 9.81 -17.45
CA THR A 583 -24.48 8.43 -17.65
C THR A 583 -24.47 8.08 -19.14
N HIS A 584 -24.35 6.79 -19.44
CA HIS A 584 -24.27 6.26 -20.81
C HIS A 584 -23.12 6.82 -21.65
N THR A 585 -22.04 7.23 -21.01
CA THR A 585 -20.80 7.72 -21.63
C THR A 585 -19.59 7.04 -21.03
N VAL A 586 -18.41 7.38 -21.57
CA VAL A 586 -17.11 6.93 -21.02
C VAL A 586 -16.95 7.22 -19.52
N GLU A 587 -17.58 8.30 -19.01
CA GLU A 587 -17.49 8.68 -17.59
C GLU A 587 -18.24 7.72 -16.66
N GLN A 588 -19.32 7.10 -17.11
CA GLN A 588 -20.02 6.08 -16.33
C GLN A 588 -19.09 4.88 -16.07
N VAL A 589 -18.37 4.42 -17.08
CA VAL A 589 -17.43 3.31 -16.93
C VAL A 589 -16.31 3.68 -15.96
N VAL A 590 -15.82 4.93 -16.03
CA VAL A 590 -14.83 5.45 -15.07
C VAL A 590 -15.40 5.42 -13.65
N ASN A 591 -16.65 5.85 -13.45
CA ASN A 591 -17.29 5.82 -12.12
C ASN A 591 -17.43 4.39 -11.59
N GLU A 592 -17.97 3.47 -12.39
CA GLU A 592 -18.14 2.07 -12.01
C GLU A 592 -16.78 1.40 -11.66
N ARG A 593 -15.73 1.71 -12.44
CA ARG A 593 -14.38 1.27 -12.13
C ARG A 593 -13.87 1.79 -10.78
N ILE A 594 -14.10 3.08 -10.49
CA ILE A 594 -13.69 3.69 -9.23
C ILE A 594 -14.40 3.01 -8.05
N GLU A 595 -15.72 2.79 -8.16
CA GLU A 595 -16.52 2.13 -7.13
C GLU A 595 -16.04 0.70 -6.90
N ARG A 596 -15.87 -0.08 -7.96
CA ARG A 596 -15.33 -1.45 -7.86
C ARG A 596 -13.95 -1.48 -7.17
N LYS A 597 -13.03 -0.60 -7.55
CA LYS A 597 -11.70 -0.53 -6.91
C LYS A 597 -11.76 -0.09 -5.45
N ARG A 598 -12.70 0.76 -5.08
CA ARG A 598 -12.94 1.12 -3.68
C ARG A 598 -13.45 -0.07 -2.86
N ASP A 599 -14.40 -0.83 -3.40
CA ASP A 599 -14.93 -2.03 -2.74
C ASP A 599 -13.83 -3.07 -2.51
N ILE A 600 -12.99 -3.32 -3.51
CA ILE A 600 -11.85 -4.22 -3.38
C ILE A 600 -10.86 -3.69 -2.32
N ALA A 601 -10.53 -2.40 -2.34
CA ALA A 601 -9.62 -1.79 -1.37
C ALA A 601 -10.17 -1.74 0.07
N ALA A 602 -11.49 -1.81 0.24
CA ALA A 602 -12.14 -1.91 1.55
C ALA A 602 -12.10 -3.33 2.13
N THR A 603 -12.05 -4.36 1.27
CA THR A 603 -12.11 -5.77 1.67
C THR A 603 -10.76 -6.48 1.63
N ALA A 604 -9.79 -5.95 0.91
CA ALA A 604 -8.45 -6.52 0.77
C ALA A 604 -7.38 -5.42 0.91
N ILE A 605 -6.20 -5.80 1.44
CA ILE A 605 -5.05 -4.88 1.52
C ILE A 605 -4.57 -4.51 0.11
N ILE A 606 -4.77 -5.39 -0.86
CA ILE A 606 -4.36 -5.24 -2.26
C ILE A 606 -5.61 -5.07 -3.13
N GLY A 607 -5.86 -3.84 -3.58
CA GLY A 607 -7.01 -3.49 -4.42
C GLY A 607 -6.72 -3.70 -5.92
N ASN A 608 -6.31 -4.90 -6.35
CA ASN A 608 -5.99 -5.19 -7.75
C ASN A 608 -7.09 -6.02 -8.43
N ASP A 609 -7.60 -5.51 -9.57
CA ASP A 609 -8.54 -6.20 -10.43
C ASP A 609 -7.93 -6.70 -11.77
N GLY A 610 -6.60 -6.49 -11.95
CA GLY A 610 -5.80 -7.02 -13.05
C GLY A 610 -5.84 -6.24 -14.37
N GLN A 611 -4.82 -6.44 -15.22
CA GLN A 611 -4.70 -5.78 -16.54
C GLN A 611 -5.83 -6.14 -17.51
N SER A 612 -6.35 -7.37 -17.43
CA SER A 612 -7.43 -7.84 -18.29
C SER A 612 -8.70 -7.02 -18.08
N GLN A 613 -9.01 -6.67 -16.84
CA GLN A 613 -10.17 -5.86 -16.48
C GLN A 613 -10.00 -4.40 -16.92
N ASP A 614 -8.81 -3.83 -16.80
CA ASP A 614 -8.49 -2.48 -17.30
C ASP A 614 -8.72 -2.38 -18.81
N ARG A 615 -8.32 -3.40 -19.56
CA ARG A 615 -8.56 -3.47 -21.00
C ARG A 615 -10.05 -3.62 -21.34
N ALA A 616 -10.77 -4.44 -20.60
CA ALA A 616 -12.22 -4.60 -20.76
C ALA A 616 -12.97 -3.30 -20.48
N ASP A 617 -12.59 -2.56 -19.44
CA ASP A 617 -13.19 -1.26 -19.10
C ASP A 617 -12.95 -0.22 -20.22
N ILE A 618 -11.76 -0.18 -20.84
CA ILE A 618 -11.48 0.73 -21.96
C ILE A 618 -12.36 0.38 -23.18
N ILE A 619 -12.48 -0.89 -23.54
CA ILE A 619 -13.32 -1.34 -24.66
C ILE A 619 -14.77 -0.95 -24.40
N ARG A 620 -15.30 -1.29 -23.23
CA ARG A 620 -16.68 -0.96 -22.82
C ARG A 620 -16.94 0.55 -22.85
N ALA A 621 -15.97 1.36 -22.38
CA ALA A 621 -16.09 2.81 -22.39
C ALA A 621 -16.20 3.38 -23.81
N LEU A 622 -15.49 2.81 -24.78
CA LEU A 622 -15.52 3.23 -26.20
C LEU A 622 -16.77 2.73 -26.94
N GLU A 623 -17.46 1.72 -26.41
CA GLU A 623 -18.71 1.18 -26.95
C GLU A 623 -19.95 1.89 -26.40
N MET A 624 -19.83 2.62 -25.27
CA MET A 624 -20.95 3.36 -24.71
C MET A 624 -21.38 4.53 -25.58
N ILE A 625 -22.67 4.54 -25.91
CA ILE A 625 -23.30 5.57 -26.75
C ILE A 625 -24.50 6.13 -25.98
N PRO A 626 -24.52 7.44 -25.67
CA PRO A 626 -25.71 8.07 -25.08
C PRO A 626 -26.87 7.98 -26.06
N SER A 627 -28.04 7.58 -25.58
CA SER A 627 -29.26 7.50 -26.37
C SER A 627 -30.22 8.63 -25.99
N ILE A 628 -30.81 9.24 -27.01
CA ILE A 628 -31.93 10.17 -26.82
C ILE A 628 -33.11 9.32 -26.34
N LYS A 629 -33.53 9.49 -25.09
CA LYS A 629 -34.80 8.91 -24.64
C LYS A 629 -35.92 9.66 -25.38
N ASN A 630 -36.60 8.98 -26.30
CA ASN A 630 -37.90 9.46 -26.75
C ASN A 630 -38.80 9.63 -25.50
N SER A 631 -39.15 10.87 -25.21
CA SER A 631 -40.09 11.24 -24.18
C SER A 631 -41.51 10.86 -24.63
N ASN A 632 -41.76 9.53 -24.79
CA ASN A 632 -43.05 8.93 -24.97
C ASN A 632 -43.10 7.62 -24.20
N ASN A 633 -43.40 7.71 -22.90
CA ASN A 633 -44.27 6.79 -22.16
C ASN A 633 -44.57 7.38 -20.78
#